data_7792d2c2dc7423d3d19743ade6d774cd
#
_entry.id   7792d2c2dc7423d3d19743ade6d774cd
#
_cell.length_a   1.000
_cell.length_b   1.000
_cell.length_c   1.000
_cell.angle_alpha   90.00
_cell.angle_beta   90.00
_cell.angle_gamma   90.00
#
_symmetry.space_group_name_H-M   'P 1'
#
loop_
_entity.id
_entity.type
_entity.pdbx_description
1 polymer ?
#
loop_
_entity_poly.entity_id
_entity_poly.type
_entity_poly.pdbx_seq_one_letter_code
_entity_poly.pdbx_strand_id
1 'polypeptide(L)'
;MKDVATMKVELKKLIDTAAGRVPADLVIKNCKIVNVFSGKIQEGDIAFSGNQIAGIGEYEGVKVIDAEGRYAAPGFIDSHIHIESSYVSPEEIGRLLVPHGGTTIMADPHEIVNVCGIAGLDYMLKAAENTVLDVKYELPSCVPATPFEHSGAVIDAEAMKEPITREGIAGLGEFMNFPGVINAADGDLDKIIVAKQEGKFIDGHGPGITGKELNAYAAARIAADHECSTVEEMSDRLERGMYILLRQGSACHNLRTLLKGVTAENSRRCLLCSDDRQPKTILHEGHLDNHLRICVEEGLDPVTAIRMATLNAAECFDLKDRGAIAPGYRGDVVLLDDLKDFHVNRVFVEGALVAEEGKYLPEIKKCDISSVKGSVIVKDFSKEKFKMNLKSNKVNVIKILPGGVVTAKDTAEIELDANGEFVRNPEVDLVKVAVVERHQGTGNVACGFLKGYGIKEGAVALSVAHDSHNIIVVGVNDEEMEFAVNSLIEQEGGIVLVKEGKVIESMPMPIAGLMSDQSGEWVDQKLTDIHEKAYEELGICGDVEPVMTLCFMSLAVIPEIKLTDMGLFDVTTFSFIPVEVE
;
A
#
# COMPACT_ATOMS: atom_id res chain seq x y z
N MET A 1 16.86 5.03 -24.84
CA MET A 1 18.17 5.61 -24.37
C MET A 1 18.54 6.83 -25.21
N LYS A 2 18.92 7.97 -24.57
CA LYS A 2 19.49 9.14 -25.29
C LYS A 2 20.83 8.77 -25.94
N ASP A 3 21.13 9.35 -27.11
CA ASP A 3 22.43 9.13 -27.72
C ASP A 3 23.56 9.90 -26.99
N VAL A 4 24.79 9.42 -27.15
CA VAL A 4 25.98 9.97 -26.45
C VAL A 4 26.20 11.45 -26.74
N ALA A 5 25.88 11.93 -27.96
CA ALA A 5 26.06 13.33 -28.33
C ALA A 5 25.09 14.24 -27.58
N THR A 6 23.82 13.85 -27.47
CA THR A 6 22.78 14.53 -26.67
C THR A 6 23.16 14.56 -25.19
N MET A 7 23.56 13.43 -24.62
CA MET A 7 24.01 13.35 -23.22
C MET A 7 25.20 14.28 -22.94
N LYS A 8 26.16 14.36 -23.88
CA LYS A 8 27.33 15.26 -23.76
C LYS A 8 26.94 16.74 -23.79
N VAL A 9 25.95 17.12 -24.60
CA VAL A 9 25.44 18.50 -24.65
C VAL A 9 24.76 18.88 -23.36
N GLU A 10 23.89 18.01 -22.83
CA GLU A 10 23.20 18.22 -21.55
C GLU A 10 24.20 18.33 -20.40
N LEU A 11 25.17 17.42 -20.30
CA LEU A 11 26.19 17.44 -19.26
C LEU A 11 27.05 18.70 -19.32
N LYS A 12 27.41 19.16 -20.55
CA LYS A 12 28.17 20.40 -20.74
C LYS A 12 27.36 21.59 -20.23
N LYS A 13 26.08 21.69 -20.60
CA LYS A 13 25.19 22.76 -20.13
C LYS A 13 25.10 22.76 -18.58
N LEU A 14 24.92 21.58 -17.97
CA LEU A 14 24.87 21.45 -16.51
C LEU A 14 26.16 21.98 -15.85
N ILE A 15 27.34 21.56 -16.37
CA ILE A 15 28.63 22.00 -15.85
C ILE A 15 28.83 23.52 -16.05
N ASP A 16 28.43 24.07 -17.21
CA ASP A 16 28.56 25.51 -17.49
C ASP A 16 27.64 26.34 -16.56
N THR A 17 26.42 25.86 -16.29
CA THR A 17 25.51 26.47 -15.31
C THR A 17 26.09 26.38 -13.91
N ALA A 18 26.54 25.20 -13.49
CA ALA A 18 27.12 24.97 -12.16
C ALA A 18 28.34 25.85 -11.89
N ALA A 19 29.15 26.11 -12.92
CA ALA A 19 30.31 26.97 -12.83
C ALA A 19 29.99 28.48 -13.01
N GLY A 20 28.72 28.85 -13.14
CA GLY A 20 28.29 30.24 -13.31
C GLY A 20 28.68 30.86 -14.68
N ARG A 21 29.03 30.04 -15.68
CA ARG A 21 29.38 30.54 -17.02
C ARG A 21 28.14 30.90 -17.85
N VAL A 22 27.03 30.31 -17.56
CA VAL A 22 25.72 30.63 -18.16
C VAL A 22 24.67 30.71 -17.06
N PRO A 23 23.60 31.52 -17.24
CA PRO A 23 22.52 31.58 -16.24
C PRO A 23 21.79 30.25 -16.12
N ALA A 24 21.30 29.96 -14.95
CA ALA A 24 20.45 28.78 -14.67
C ALA A 24 19.07 28.93 -15.33
N ASP A 25 18.45 27.81 -15.70
CA ASP A 25 17.09 27.84 -16.25
C ASP A 25 16.08 28.33 -15.19
N LEU A 26 16.28 27.93 -13.94
CA LEU A 26 15.53 28.37 -12.75
C LEU A 26 16.49 28.56 -11.59
N VAL A 27 16.26 29.59 -10.78
CA VAL A 27 16.87 29.76 -9.45
C VAL A 27 15.80 29.94 -8.40
N ILE A 28 15.84 29.14 -7.34
CA ILE A 28 15.05 29.36 -6.13
C ILE A 28 15.96 30.10 -5.15
N LYS A 29 15.61 31.36 -4.85
CA LYS A 29 16.42 32.26 -4.02
C LYS A 29 15.97 32.26 -2.56
N ASN A 30 16.88 32.69 -1.69
CA ASN A 30 16.62 32.91 -0.28
C ASN A 30 16.13 31.63 0.46
N CYS A 31 16.76 30.48 0.17
CA CYS A 31 16.43 29.21 0.80
C CYS A 31 17.22 28.98 2.10
N LYS A 32 16.60 28.31 3.06
CA LYS A 32 17.27 27.57 4.13
C LYS A 32 17.36 26.11 3.70
N ILE A 33 18.46 25.72 3.09
CA ILE A 33 18.64 24.42 2.47
C ILE A 33 18.95 23.37 3.53
N VAL A 34 18.13 22.33 3.61
CA VAL A 34 18.35 21.16 4.49
C VAL A 34 19.38 20.25 3.82
N ASN A 35 20.61 20.33 4.30
CA ASN A 35 21.70 19.49 3.78
C ASN A 35 21.73 18.15 4.52
N VAL A 36 21.13 17.14 3.93
CA VAL A 36 20.98 15.79 4.50
C VAL A 36 22.31 15.02 4.61
N PHE A 37 23.35 15.41 3.85
CA PHE A 37 24.69 14.82 3.97
C PHE A 37 25.41 15.27 5.23
N SER A 38 25.39 16.59 5.51
CA SER A 38 26.12 17.18 6.64
C SER A 38 25.29 17.31 7.92
N GLY A 39 23.96 17.14 7.84
CA GLY A 39 23.05 17.38 8.96
C GLY A 39 22.88 18.85 9.31
N LYS A 40 23.20 19.78 8.39
CA LYS A 40 23.16 21.23 8.63
C LYS A 40 22.12 21.92 7.76
N ILE A 41 21.66 23.07 8.22
CA ILE A 41 20.86 24.00 7.42
C ILE A 41 21.80 25.08 6.88
N GLN A 42 21.76 25.32 5.57
CA GLN A 42 22.60 26.28 4.85
C GLN A 42 21.70 27.34 4.22
N GLU A 43 22.09 28.61 4.30
CA GLU A 43 21.45 29.68 3.51
C GLU A 43 22.07 29.74 2.12
N GLY A 44 21.24 29.91 1.10
CA GLY A 44 21.70 30.02 -0.28
C GLY A 44 20.58 29.87 -1.30
N ASP A 45 20.94 30.01 -2.57
CA ASP A 45 20.05 29.77 -3.70
C ASP A 45 20.25 28.37 -4.24
N ILE A 46 19.24 27.83 -4.91
CA ILE A 46 19.30 26.55 -5.62
C ILE A 46 19.15 26.83 -7.12
N ALA A 47 20.15 26.50 -7.90
CA ALA A 47 20.17 26.67 -9.35
C ALA A 47 19.86 25.37 -10.09
N PHE A 48 19.05 25.45 -11.14
CA PHE A 48 18.63 24.30 -11.95
C PHE A 48 19.10 24.46 -13.40
N SER A 49 19.49 23.36 -14.02
CA SER A 49 19.73 23.22 -15.44
C SER A 49 18.89 22.07 -15.99
N GLY A 50 17.81 22.40 -16.70
CA GLY A 50 16.81 21.42 -17.09
C GLY A 50 16.18 20.75 -15.88
N ASN A 51 16.23 19.43 -15.84
CA ASN A 51 15.64 18.62 -14.76
C ASN A 51 16.60 18.33 -13.57
N GLN A 52 17.81 18.93 -13.56
CA GLN A 52 18.81 18.66 -12.54
C GLN A 52 19.18 19.92 -11.76
N ILE A 53 19.58 19.72 -10.51
CA ILE A 53 20.22 20.75 -9.69
C ILE A 53 21.62 21.01 -10.23
N ALA A 54 21.90 22.26 -10.64
CA ALA A 54 23.20 22.67 -11.11
C ALA A 54 24.13 23.06 -9.96
N GLY A 55 23.60 23.74 -8.94
CA GLY A 55 24.43 24.19 -7.83
C GLY A 55 23.66 24.82 -6.68
N ILE A 56 24.40 25.05 -5.60
CA ILE A 56 23.95 25.74 -4.38
C ILE A 56 24.88 26.95 -4.18
N GLY A 57 24.31 28.13 -3.90
CA GLY A 57 25.07 29.36 -3.71
C GLY A 57 24.39 30.54 -4.41
N GLU A 58 25.18 31.55 -4.82
CA GLU A 58 24.67 32.70 -5.57
C GLU A 58 24.68 32.42 -7.08
N TYR A 59 23.51 32.46 -7.71
CA TYR A 59 23.33 32.21 -9.14
C TYR A 59 22.42 33.24 -9.80
N GLU A 60 22.66 33.50 -11.09
CA GLU A 60 21.73 34.17 -11.98
C GLU A 60 20.83 33.15 -12.68
N GLY A 61 19.55 33.45 -12.82
CA GLY A 61 18.57 32.57 -13.46
C GLY A 61 17.69 33.27 -14.48
N VAL A 62 17.30 32.55 -15.54
CA VAL A 62 16.30 32.99 -16.52
C VAL A 62 14.93 33.16 -15.81
N LYS A 63 14.58 32.20 -14.96
CA LYS A 63 13.44 32.29 -14.04
C LYS A 63 13.97 32.39 -12.61
N VAL A 64 13.31 33.19 -11.80
CA VAL A 64 13.64 33.35 -10.38
C VAL A 64 12.37 33.20 -9.56
N ILE A 65 12.44 32.36 -8.55
CA ILE A 65 11.40 32.17 -7.54
C ILE A 65 12.02 32.51 -6.19
N ASP A 66 11.37 33.36 -5.41
CA ASP A 66 11.80 33.66 -4.04
C ASP A 66 11.19 32.64 -3.08
N ALA A 67 12.02 31.93 -2.33
CA ALA A 67 11.57 31.05 -1.26
C ALA A 67 11.19 31.80 0.02
N GLU A 68 11.45 33.13 0.09
CA GLU A 68 11.07 33.98 1.22
C GLU A 68 11.63 33.49 2.58
N GLY A 69 12.81 32.86 2.55
CA GLY A 69 13.44 32.30 3.75
C GLY A 69 12.87 30.96 4.21
N ARG A 70 12.08 30.28 3.38
CA ARG A 70 11.56 28.95 3.66
C ARG A 70 12.65 27.89 3.62
N TYR A 71 12.37 26.75 4.27
CA TYR A 71 13.25 25.60 4.22
C TYR A 71 13.09 24.87 2.88
N ALA A 72 14.20 24.52 2.25
CA ALA A 72 14.23 23.68 1.07
C ALA A 72 14.74 22.29 1.46
N ALA A 73 13.89 21.30 1.37
CA ALA A 73 14.21 19.88 1.58
C ALA A 73 14.26 19.14 0.23
N PRO A 74 14.97 18.01 0.13
CA PRO A 74 14.82 17.10 -1.00
C PRO A 74 13.38 16.58 -1.10
N GLY A 75 12.93 16.21 -2.29
CA GLY A 75 11.64 15.54 -2.46
C GLY A 75 11.55 14.27 -1.62
N PHE A 76 10.40 14.05 -0.98
CA PHE A 76 10.19 12.92 -0.09
C PHE A 76 9.98 11.64 -0.89
N ILE A 77 10.48 10.52 -0.34
CA ILE A 77 10.42 9.18 -0.93
C ILE A 77 9.64 8.29 0.04
N ASP A 78 8.47 7.81 -0.37
CA ASP A 78 7.77 6.76 0.38
C ASP A 78 8.40 5.42 0.05
N SER A 79 8.88 4.75 1.07
CA SER A 79 9.72 3.56 0.91
C SER A 79 8.92 2.26 0.70
N HIS A 80 7.60 2.28 0.91
CA HIS A 80 6.72 1.14 0.66
C HIS A 80 5.25 1.58 0.70
N ILE A 81 4.51 1.32 -0.37
CA ILE A 81 3.09 1.66 -0.48
C ILE A 81 2.36 0.70 -1.44
N HIS A 82 1.10 0.38 -1.11
CA HIS A 82 0.15 -0.25 -2.02
C HIS A 82 -0.79 0.83 -2.58
N ILE A 83 -0.64 1.16 -3.87
CA ILE A 83 -1.50 2.17 -4.51
C ILE A 83 -2.96 1.73 -4.46
N GLU A 84 -3.22 0.45 -4.66
CA GLU A 84 -4.54 -0.16 -4.68
C GLU A 84 -5.32 0.06 -3.38
N SER A 85 -4.65 0.04 -2.24
CA SER A 85 -5.25 0.33 -0.92
C SER A 85 -5.77 1.76 -0.78
N SER A 86 -5.36 2.66 -1.68
CA SER A 86 -5.94 4.00 -1.77
C SER A 86 -7.27 4.03 -2.53
N TYR A 87 -7.64 2.95 -3.19
CA TYR A 87 -8.81 2.84 -4.05
C TYR A 87 -8.85 3.82 -5.24
N VAL A 88 -7.72 4.45 -5.59
CA VAL A 88 -7.59 5.35 -6.74
C VAL A 88 -6.45 4.91 -7.66
N SER A 89 -6.49 5.35 -8.93
CA SER A 89 -5.48 5.02 -9.93
C SER A 89 -4.12 5.68 -9.66
N PRO A 90 -3.01 5.19 -10.27
CA PRO A 90 -1.67 5.76 -10.09
C PRO A 90 -1.55 7.25 -10.40
N GLU A 91 -2.22 7.74 -11.44
CA GLU A 91 -2.23 9.17 -11.75
C GLU A 91 -2.96 10.01 -10.71
N GLU A 92 -3.97 9.42 -10.08
CA GLU A 92 -4.74 10.09 -9.04
C GLU A 92 -3.98 10.08 -7.70
N ILE A 93 -3.30 8.97 -7.35
CA ILE A 93 -2.46 8.96 -6.14
C ILE A 93 -1.33 10.00 -6.26
N GLY A 94 -0.74 10.20 -7.44
CA GLY A 94 0.24 11.26 -7.66
C GLY A 94 -0.34 12.65 -7.38
N ARG A 95 -1.59 12.90 -7.77
CA ARG A 95 -2.28 14.16 -7.46
C ARG A 95 -2.46 14.36 -5.96
N LEU A 96 -2.70 13.29 -5.21
CA LEU A 96 -2.88 13.35 -3.76
C LEU A 96 -1.55 13.51 -3.02
N LEU A 97 -0.50 12.78 -3.40
CA LEU A 97 0.75 12.73 -2.63
C LEU A 97 1.71 13.89 -2.90
N VAL A 98 1.76 14.39 -4.15
CA VAL A 98 2.72 15.45 -4.52
C VAL A 98 2.50 16.73 -3.72
N PRO A 99 1.29 17.22 -3.44
CA PRO A 99 1.08 18.39 -2.59
C PRO A 99 1.62 18.23 -1.15
N HIS A 100 1.84 17.01 -0.68
CA HIS A 100 2.45 16.67 0.60
C HIS A 100 3.97 16.46 0.53
N GLY A 101 4.59 16.84 -0.60
CA GLY A 101 6.05 16.75 -0.79
C GLY A 101 6.55 15.40 -1.29
N GLY A 102 5.68 14.41 -1.51
CA GLY A 102 6.04 13.13 -2.12
C GLY A 102 6.43 13.31 -3.59
N THR A 103 7.66 12.92 -3.95
CA THR A 103 8.15 13.01 -5.35
C THR A 103 8.51 11.66 -5.92
N THR A 104 8.69 10.67 -5.06
CA THR A 104 8.99 9.28 -5.44
C THR A 104 8.27 8.34 -4.47
N ILE A 105 7.78 7.22 -4.98
CA ILE A 105 7.24 6.11 -4.17
C ILE A 105 7.80 4.77 -4.64
N MET A 106 7.98 3.85 -3.70
CA MET A 106 8.25 2.43 -3.95
C MET A 106 6.95 1.68 -3.77
N ALA A 107 6.35 1.24 -4.86
CA ALA A 107 5.02 0.63 -4.84
C ALA A 107 5.10 -0.88 -5.14
N ASP A 108 4.47 -1.69 -4.30
CA ASP A 108 4.28 -3.12 -4.57
C ASP A 108 2.84 -3.35 -5.07
N PRO A 109 2.63 -3.62 -6.37
CA PRO A 109 1.31 -3.77 -6.97
C PRO A 109 0.79 -5.21 -6.89
N HIS A 110 1.06 -5.94 -5.79
CA HIS A 110 0.69 -7.36 -5.70
C HIS A 110 -0.82 -7.58 -5.75
N GLU A 111 -1.61 -6.61 -5.31
CA GLU A 111 -3.06 -6.73 -5.28
C GLU A 111 -3.65 -6.79 -6.69
N ILE A 112 -3.33 -5.83 -7.56
CA ILE A 112 -3.82 -5.87 -8.96
C ILE A 112 -3.18 -7.02 -9.75
N VAL A 113 -1.95 -7.42 -9.41
CA VAL A 113 -1.30 -8.57 -10.04
C VAL A 113 -1.96 -9.88 -9.61
N ASN A 114 -2.45 -10.01 -8.39
CA ASN A 114 -3.28 -11.14 -7.96
C ASN A 114 -4.57 -11.26 -8.79
N VAL A 115 -5.14 -10.15 -9.24
CA VAL A 115 -6.38 -10.14 -10.02
C VAL A 115 -6.13 -10.29 -11.52
N CYS A 116 -5.23 -9.49 -12.08
CA CYS A 116 -5.04 -9.31 -13.52
C CYS A 116 -3.68 -9.83 -14.04
N GLY A 117 -2.84 -10.41 -13.17
CA GLY A 117 -1.51 -10.88 -13.55
C GLY A 117 -0.63 -9.76 -14.13
N ILE A 118 0.19 -10.09 -15.11
CA ILE A 118 1.10 -9.15 -15.76
C ILE A 118 0.34 -8.00 -16.46
N ALA A 119 -0.90 -8.22 -16.91
CA ALA A 119 -1.71 -7.12 -17.47
C ALA A 119 -2.04 -6.04 -16.43
N GLY A 120 -2.18 -6.42 -15.14
CA GLY A 120 -2.29 -5.49 -14.03
C GLY A 120 -1.02 -4.67 -13.82
N LEU A 121 0.14 -5.32 -13.84
CA LEU A 121 1.44 -4.64 -13.77
C LEU A 121 1.63 -3.67 -14.94
N ASP A 122 1.29 -4.09 -16.17
CA ASP A 122 1.37 -3.24 -17.36
C ASP A 122 0.49 -2.00 -17.24
N TYR A 123 -0.72 -2.17 -16.69
CA TYR A 123 -1.60 -1.04 -16.43
C TYR A 123 -0.98 -0.07 -15.42
N MET A 124 -0.48 -0.57 -14.29
CA MET A 124 0.14 0.26 -13.25
C MET A 124 1.33 1.05 -13.78
N LEU A 125 2.24 0.41 -14.52
CA LEU A 125 3.39 1.05 -15.16
C LEU A 125 2.95 2.16 -16.13
N LYS A 126 1.95 1.88 -16.99
CA LYS A 126 1.44 2.84 -17.96
C LYS A 126 0.69 4.00 -17.32
N ALA A 127 -0.10 3.74 -16.29
CA ALA A 127 -0.86 4.76 -15.57
C ALA A 127 0.08 5.73 -14.83
N ALA A 128 1.19 5.23 -14.30
CA ALA A 128 2.22 6.05 -13.68
C ALA A 128 2.91 7.04 -14.64
N GLU A 129 2.90 6.80 -15.95
CA GLU A 129 3.40 7.78 -16.94
C GLU A 129 2.55 9.06 -17.00
N ASN A 130 1.34 9.04 -16.46
CA ASN A 130 0.39 10.17 -16.48
C ASN A 130 0.47 11.06 -15.22
N THR A 131 1.44 10.84 -14.37
CA THR A 131 1.71 11.69 -13.19
C THR A 131 3.15 12.21 -13.20
N VAL A 132 3.40 13.27 -12.43
CA VAL A 132 4.75 13.78 -12.17
C VAL A 132 5.41 13.07 -10.98
N LEU A 133 4.64 12.30 -10.20
CA LEU A 133 5.16 11.43 -9.16
C LEU A 133 5.97 10.32 -9.83
N ASP A 134 7.22 10.13 -9.41
CA ASP A 134 8.03 9.01 -9.90
C ASP A 134 7.68 7.73 -9.17
N VAL A 135 6.91 6.88 -9.81
CA VAL A 135 6.50 5.59 -9.25
C VAL A 135 7.52 4.53 -9.66
N LYS A 136 8.21 3.97 -8.67
CA LYS A 136 9.05 2.78 -8.83
C LYS A 136 8.25 1.59 -8.32
N TYR A 137 8.09 0.59 -9.17
CA TYR A 137 7.39 -0.63 -8.78
C TYR A 137 8.36 -1.70 -8.33
N GLU A 138 7.92 -2.51 -7.42
CA GLU A 138 8.51 -3.78 -7.08
C GLU A 138 7.69 -4.90 -7.70
N LEU A 139 8.34 -5.87 -8.34
CA LEU A 139 7.63 -7.00 -8.90
C LEU A 139 7.12 -7.89 -7.75
N PRO A 140 5.81 -8.18 -7.67
CA PRO A 140 5.27 -8.97 -6.57
C PRO A 140 5.94 -10.34 -6.41
N SER A 141 6.31 -10.68 -5.18
CA SER A 141 6.94 -11.94 -4.84
C SER A 141 5.94 -13.08 -4.60
N CYS A 142 4.75 -12.73 -4.08
CA CYS A 142 3.75 -13.66 -3.57
C CYS A 142 2.40 -13.47 -4.26
N VAL A 143 2.23 -14.07 -5.44
CA VAL A 143 0.98 -14.08 -6.21
C VAL A 143 0.66 -15.54 -6.60
N PRO A 144 -0.36 -16.15 -5.95
CA PRO A 144 -1.06 -15.73 -4.74
C PRO A 144 -0.16 -15.76 -3.49
N ALA A 145 -0.63 -15.15 -2.40
CA ALA A 145 0.05 -15.18 -1.11
C ALA A 145 0.20 -16.60 -0.56
N THR A 146 -0.82 -17.43 -0.76
CA THR A 146 -0.83 -18.85 -0.36
C THR A 146 -1.44 -19.73 -1.45
N PRO A 147 -1.14 -21.05 -1.44
CA PRO A 147 -1.79 -22.01 -2.36
C PRO A 147 -3.20 -22.43 -1.89
N PHE A 148 -3.74 -21.82 -0.83
CA PHE A 148 -5.01 -22.18 -0.19
C PHE A 148 -6.17 -21.27 -0.59
N GLU A 149 -6.05 -20.60 -1.72
CA GLU A 149 -7.03 -19.69 -2.30
C GLU A 149 -6.86 -19.63 -3.81
N HIS A 150 -7.94 -19.31 -4.54
CA HIS A 150 -7.84 -19.02 -5.96
C HIS A 150 -7.55 -17.53 -6.18
N SER A 151 -6.65 -17.24 -7.11
CA SER A 151 -6.33 -15.90 -7.59
C SER A 151 -6.49 -15.80 -9.10
N GLY A 152 -6.44 -14.59 -9.63
CA GLY A 152 -6.49 -14.33 -11.07
C GLY A 152 -5.19 -14.70 -11.79
N ALA A 153 -4.07 -14.82 -11.07
CA ALA A 153 -2.77 -15.17 -11.62
C ALA A 153 -1.91 -15.97 -10.66
N VAL A 154 -0.89 -16.61 -11.20
CA VAL A 154 0.22 -17.23 -10.46
C VAL A 154 1.52 -16.70 -11.04
N ILE A 155 2.35 -16.08 -10.21
CA ILE A 155 3.65 -15.53 -10.62
C ILE A 155 4.75 -16.39 -9.97
N ASP A 156 5.25 -17.35 -10.73
CA ASP A 156 6.41 -18.15 -10.36
C ASP A 156 7.72 -17.52 -10.87
N ALA A 157 8.85 -18.14 -10.56
CA ALA A 157 10.16 -17.65 -10.95
C ALA A 157 10.35 -17.54 -12.49
N GLU A 158 9.70 -18.41 -13.28
CA GLU A 158 9.77 -18.34 -14.73
C GLU A 158 8.98 -17.13 -15.27
N ALA A 159 7.79 -16.90 -14.73
CA ALA A 159 6.94 -15.76 -15.07
C ALA A 159 7.59 -14.42 -14.68
N MET A 160 8.47 -14.39 -13.68
CA MET A 160 9.17 -13.19 -13.21
C MET A 160 10.30 -12.72 -14.13
N LYS A 161 10.94 -13.60 -14.89
CA LYS A 161 12.19 -13.33 -15.61
C LYS A 161 12.13 -12.14 -16.56
N GLU A 162 11.04 -11.96 -17.28
CA GLU A 162 10.89 -10.84 -18.19
C GLU A 162 10.43 -9.58 -17.44
N PRO A 163 9.34 -9.60 -16.64
CA PRO A 163 8.84 -8.40 -15.98
C PRO A 163 9.86 -7.72 -15.06
N ILE A 164 10.70 -8.47 -14.36
CA ILE A 164 11.68 -7.90 -13.42
C ILE A 164 12.74 -7.04 -14.11
N THR A 165 12.96 -7.20 -15.42
CA THR A 165 13.92 -6.43 -16.21
C THR A 165 13.35 -5.14 -16.77
N ARG A 166 12.05 -4.90 -16.66
CA ARG A 166 11.37 -3.74 -17.24
C ARG A 166 11.82 -2.44 -16.60
N GLU A 167 11.79 -1.37 -17.39
CA GLU A 167 11.96 -0.01 -16.87
C GLU A 167 10.83 0.30 -15.88
N GLY A 168 11.15 0.96 -14.76
CA GLY A 168 10.19 1.22 -13.69
C GLY A 168 10.14 0.13 -12.60
N ILE A 169 10.67 -1.09 -12.86
CA ILE A 169 10.78 -2.13 -11.82
C ILE A 169 12.10 -1.98 -11.06
N ALA A 170 12.01 -1.61 -9.80
CA ALA A 170 13.14 -1.34 -8.93
C ALA A 170 13.60 -2.55 -8.12
N GLY A 171 12.67 -3.45 -7.77
CA GLY A 171 12.93 -4.56 -6.86
C GLY A 171 11.99 -5.74 -7.05
N LEU A 172 12.18 -6.71 -6.18
CA LEU A 172 11.21 -7.77 -5.86
C LEU A 172 10.44 -7.32 -4.62
N GLY A 173 9.11 -7.28 -4.72
CA GLY A 173 8.21 -6.83 -3.68
C GLY A 173 8.25 -7.68 -2.43
N GLU A 174 7.57 -7.23 -1.42
CA GLU A 174 7.58 -7.79 -0.08
C GLU A 174 7.47 -9.33 -0.08
N PHE A 175 8.43 -9.99 0.57
CA PHE A 175 8.50 -11.45 0.56
C PHE A 175 7.68 -12.04 1.71
N MET A 176 6.35 -12.10 1.53
CA MET A 176 5.38 -12.55 2.55
C MET A 176 5.52 -14.03 2.89
N ASN A 177 5.95 -14.89 1.94
CA ASN A 177 6.21 -16.30 2.23
C ASN A 177 7.55 -16.49 2.95
N PHE A 178 7.74 -15.78 4.08
CA PHE A 178 8.94 -15.97 4.93
C PHE A 178 9.09 -17.41 5.42
N PRO A 179 8.03 -18.19 5.72
CA PRO A 179 8.19 -19.61 6.06
C PRO A 179 8.86 -20.42 4.95
N GLY A 180 8.51 -20.16 3.68
CA GLY A 180 9.14 -20.79 2.53
C GLY A 180 10.63 -20.45 2.42
N VAL A 181 11.01 -19.21 2.66
CA VAL A 181 12.42 -18.77 2.68
C VAL A 181 13.19 -19.44 3.81
N ILE A 182 12.65 -19.45 5.04
CA ILE A 182 13.28 -20.03 6.22
C ILE A 182 13.50 -21.53 6.04
N ASN A 183 12.54 -22.22 5.40
CA ASN A 183 12.61 -23.64 5.13
C ASN A 183 13.33 -23.97 3.81
N ALA A 184 13.90 -22.99 3.13
CA ALA A 184 14.62 -23.12 1.86
C ALA A 184 13.80 -23.83 0.77
N ALA A 185 12.52 -23.47 0.61
CA ALA A 185 11.64 -24.03 -0.40
C ALA A 185 12.12 -23.62 -1.81
N ASP A 186 12.27 -24.58 -2.71
CA ASP A 186 12.88 -24.39 -4.03
C ASP A 186 12.19 -23.25 -4.82
N GLY A 187 10.85 -23.19 -4.84
CA GLY A 187 10.12 -22.16 -5.58
C GLY A 187 10.38 -20.74 -5.09
N ASP A 188 10.53 -20.52 -3.77
CA ASP A 188 10.84 -19.23 -3.18
C ASP A 188 12.30 -18.84 -3.44
N LEU A 189 13.22 -19.82 -3.32
CA LEU A 189 14.63 -19.61 -3.65
C LEU A 189 14.83 -19.25 -5.11
N ASP A 190 14.10 -19.86 -6.03
CA ASP A 190 14.16 -19.55 -7.46
C ASP A 190 13.75 -18.11 -7.75
N LYS A 191 12.70 -17.58 -7.10
CA LYS A 191 12.28 -16.16 -7.20
C LYS A 191 13.38 -15.21 -6.71
N ILE A 192 13.95 -15.52 -5.54
CA ILE A 192 15.08 -14.76 -4.97
C ILE A 192 16.28 -14.77 -5.91
N ILE A 193 16.58 -15.91 -6.54
CA ILE A 193 17.70 -16.03 -7.48
C ILE A 193 17.46 -15.17 -8.72
N VAL A 194 16.26 -15.14 -9.27
CA VAL A 194 15.90 -14.27 -10.41
C VAL A 194 16.17 -12.82 -10.06
N ALA A 195 15.69 -12.33 -8.90
CA ALA A 195 15.93 -10.97 -8.47
C ALA A 195 17.43 -10.66 -8.28
N LYS A 196 18.19 -11.56 -7.67
CA LYS A 196 19.64 -11.41 -7.48
C LYS A 196 20.42 -11.38 -8.80
N GLN A 197 20.03 -12.17 -9.79
CA GLN A 197 20.68 -12.20 -11.11
C GLN A 197 20.55 -10.84 -11.82
N GLU A 198 19.43 -10.17 -11.64
CA GLU A 198 19.15 -8.84 -12.20
C GLU A 198 19.63 -7.70 -11.29
N GLY A 199 20.30 -8.01 -10.17
CA GLY A 199 20.80 -7.00 -9.23
C GLY A 199 19.71 -6.18 -8.54
N LYS A 200 18.49 -6.73 -8.44
CA LYS A 200 17.33 -6.06 -7.86
C LYS A 200 17.34 -6.11 -6.33
N PHE A 201 16.79 -5.07 -5.74
CA PHE A 201 16.43 -5.03 -4.32
C PHE A 201 15.41 -6.12 -4.00
N ILE A 202 15.40 -6.67 -2.80
CA ILE A 202 14.40 -7.63 -2.33
C ILE A 202 13.81 -7.09 -1.03
N ASP A 203 12.55 -6.70 -1.08
CA ASP A 203 11.80 -6.24 0.08
C ASP A 203 11.31 -7.39 0.95
N GLY A 204 11.00 -7.11 2.20
CA GLY A 204 10.62 -8.11 3.17
C GLY A 204 9.35 -7.78 3.93
N HIS A 205 8.74 -8.88 4.36
CA HIS A 205 7.53 -8.92 5.18
C HIS A 205 7.68 -10.08 6.16
N GLY A 206 8.20 -9.80 7.37
CA GLY A 206 8.57 -10.86 8.30
C GLY A 206 8.00 -10.65 9.72
N PRO A 207 6.66 -10.59 9.90
CA PRO A 207 6.08 -10.36 11.22
C PRO A 207 6.47 -11.45 12.23
N GLY A 208 6.97 -11.03 13.39
CA GLY A 208 7.24 -11.92 14.51
C GLY A 208 8.44 -12.87 14.38
N ILE A 209 9.15 -12.90 13.24
CA ILE A 209 10.33 -13.76 13.09
C ILE A 209 11.53 -13.22 13.89
N THR A 210 12.27 -14.11 14.57
CA THR A 210 13.39 -13.77 15.46
C THR A 210 14.51 -14.81 15.38
N GLY A 211 15.65 -14.52 16.01
CA GLY A 211 16.73 -15.47 16.23
C GLY A 211 17.25 -16.13 14.95
N LYS A 212 17.20 -17.47 14.88
CA LYS A 212 17.73 -18.24 13.73
C LYS A 212 16.87 -18.11 12.49
N GLU A 213 15.55 -17.95 12.65
CA GLU A 213 14.64 -17.74 11.54
C GLU A 213 14.91 -16.40 10.85
N LEU A 214 15.09 -15.34 11.64
CA LEU A 214 15.49 -14.04 11.11
C LEU A 214 16.89 -14.09 10.46
N ASN A 215 17.83 -14.88 11.00
CA ASN A 215 19.12 -15.09 10.35
C ASN A 215 18.97 -15.75 8.98
N ALA A 216 18.09 -16.75 8.84
CA ALA A 216 17.82 -17.42 7.56
C ALA A 216 17.21 -16.43 6.56
N TYR A 217 16.23 -15.65 6.98
CA TYR A 217 15.57 -14.63 6.16
C TYR A 217 16.56 -13.57 5.66
N ALA A 218 17.36 -12.99 6.55
CA ALA A 218 18.40 -12.03 6.19
C ALA A 218 19.52 -12.65 5.33
N ALA A 219 19.88 -13.93 5.55
CA ALA A 219 20.88 -14.65 4.74
C ALA A 219 20.41 -14.84 3.29
N ALA A 220 19.11 -14.92 3.05
CA ALA A 220 18.53 -14.90 1.69
C ALA A 220 18.72 -13.54 0.98
N ARG A 221 19.22 -12.51 1.67
CA ARG A 221 19.44 -11.14 1.19
C ARG A 221 18.16 -10.33 1.03
N ILE A 222 17.13 -10.69 1.78
CA ILE A 222 15.99 -9.81 1.99
C ILE A 222 16.50 -8.61 2.79
N ALA A 223 16.34 -7.42 2.24
CA ALA A 223 17.13 -6.26 2.64
C ALA A 223 16.42 -5.30 3.58
N ALA A 224 15.08 -5.33 3.61
CA ALA A 224 14.25 -4.46 4.44
C ALA A 224 13.11 -5.22 5.11
N ASP A 225 12.40 -4.57 6.03
CA ASP A 225 11.17 -5.07 6.65
C ASP A 225 10.35 -3.90 7.20
N HIS A 226 9.05 -3.86 6.92
CA HIS A 226 8.10 -2.85 7.40
C HIS A 226 7.14 -3.39 8.47
N GLU A 227 7.22 -4.69 8.81
CA GLU A 227 6.30 -5.38 9.72
C GLU A 227 6.71 -5.32 11.20
N CYS A 228 7.79 -4.64 11.54
CA CYS A 228 8.16 -4.45 12.93
C CYS A 228 7.08 -3.71 13.71
N SER A 229 6.66 -4.28 14.84
CA SER A 229 5.68 -3.69 15.76
C SER A 229 6.29 -3.25 17.08
N THR A 230 7.49 -3.73 17.41
CA THR A 230 8.21 -3.43 18.65
C THR A 230 9.64 -2.94 18.38
N VAL A 231 10.22 -2.25 19.36
CA VAL A 231 11.62 -1.78 19.30
C VAL A 231 12.59 -2.97 19.29
N GLU A 232 12.25 -4.05 19.95
CA GLU A 232 13.04 -5.28 19.99
C GLU A 232 13.12 -5.93 18.61
N GLU A 233 11.99 -6.07 17.89
CA GLU A 233 11.96 -6.57 16.52
C GLU A 233 12.79 -5.70 15.57
N MET A 234 12.62 -4.36 15.67
CA MET A 234 13.39 -3.39 14.91
C MET A 234 14.90 -3.56 15.16
N SER A 235 15.33 -3.63 16.43
CA SER A 235 16.73 -3.78 16.80
C SER A 235 17.33 -5.08 16.29
N ASP A 236 16.57 -6.18 16.40
CA ASP A 236 16.99 -7.51 15.95
C ASP A 236 17.29 -7.55 14.43
N ARG A 237 16.51 -6.85 13.61
CA ARG A 237 16.74 -6.71 12.17
C ARG A 237 17.90 -5.78 11.82
N LEU A 238 17.98 -4.62 12.50
CA LEU A 238 19.07 -3.67 12.31
C LEU A 238 20.44 -4.30 12.60
N GLU A 239 20.55 -5.12 13.66
CA GLU A 239 21.77 -5.85 14.03
C GLU A 239 22.18 -6.88 12.98
N ARG A 240 21.26 -7.33 12.12
CA ARG A 240 21.51 -8.22 10.97
C ARG A 240 21.73 -7.46 9.66
N GLY A 241 21.77 -6.13 9.73
CA GLY A 241 22.08 -5.27 8.59
C GLY A 241 20.88 -5.01 7.65
N MET A 242 19.67 -5.32 8.06
CA MET A 242 18.45 -4.97 7.31
C MET A 242 18.12 -3.48 7.47
N TYR A 243 17.37 -2.93 6.54
CA TYR A 243 16.71 -1.65 6.71
C TYR A 243 15.36 -1.84 7.40
N ILE A 244 14.92 -0.83 8.14
CA ILE A 244 13.61 -0.79 8.78
C ILE A 244 12.78 0.34 8.20
N LEU A 245 11.61 -0.01 7.70
CA LEU A 245 10.63 0.93 7.19
C LEU A 245 9.62 1.20 8.32
N LEU A 246 9.66 2.42 8.87
CA LEU A 246 8.78 2.83 9.97
C LEU A 246 7.42 3.23 9.38
N ARG A 247 6.43 2.39 9.61
CA ARG A 247 5.13 2.45 8.97
C ARG A 247 4.12 3.34 9.70
N GLN A 248 3.46 4.23 8.94
CA GLN A 248 2.31 5.02 9.38
C GLN A 248 1.25 5.05 8.26
N GLY A 249 0.46 4.01 8.18
CA GLY A 249 -0.61 3.82 7.21
C GLY A 249 -1.97 4.33 7.67
N SER A 250 -3.02 3.85 7.04
CA SER A 250 -4.41 4.03 7.47
C SER A 250 -4.87 2.94 8.43
N ALA A 251 -4.30 1.74 8.31
CA ALA A 251 -4.59 0.59 9.17
C ALA A 251 -3.52 0.40 10.26
N CYS A 252 -2.24 0.48 9.91
CA CYS A 252 -1.12 0.19 10.80
C CYS A 252 -0.36 1.46 11.18
N HIS A 253 -0.15 1.66 12.50
CA HIS A 253 0.41 2.87 13.09
C HIS A 253 1.62 2.55 13.98
N ASN A 254 2.70 2.00 13.39
CA ASN A 254 3.86 1.54 14.16
C ASN A 254 4.91 2.65 14.39
N LEU A 255 4.87 3.76 13.63
CA LEU A 255 5.89 4.82 13.62
C LEU A 255 6.22 5.32 15.03
N ARG A 256 5.23 5.77 15.82
CA ARG A 256 5.46 6.31 17.18
C ARG A 256 6.12 5.31 18.13
N THR A 257 5.81 4.03 17.98
CA THR A 257 6.41 2.97 18.79
C THR A 257 7.87 2.76 18.41
N LEU A 258 8.16 2.65 17.11
CA LEU A 258 9.48 2.34 16.58
C LEU A 258 10.45 3.52 16.70
N LEU A 259 9.97 4.78 16.67
CA LEU A 259 10.79 5.98 16.88
C LEU A 259 11.56 5.94 18.21
N LYS A 260 11.04 5.27 19.22
CA LYS A 260 11.72 5.08 20.51
C LYS A 260 13.02 4.26 20.39
N GLY A 261 13.16 3.48 19.33
CA GLY A 261 14.36 2.68 19.02
C GLY A 261 15.33 3.37 18.06
N VAL A 262 14.96 4.51 17.46
CA VAL A 262 15.84 5.25 16.54
C VAL A 262 16.91 6.01 17.32
N THR A 263 18.16 5.81 16.94
CA THR A 263 19.34 6.46 17.54
C THR A 263 20.18 7.16 16.46
N ALA A 264 21.16 7.98 16.87
CA ALA A 264 22.08 8.61 15.93
C ALA A 264 22.86 7.59 15.09
N GLU A 265 23.18 6.42 15.67
CA GLU A 265 23.97 5.37 15.02
C GLU A 265 23.15 4.56 14.01
N ASN A 266 21.88 4.23 14.34
CA ASN A 266 21.05 3.34 13.53
C ASN A 266 20.12 4.07 12.57
N SER A 267 19.87 5.38 12.77
CA SER A 267 18.93 6.19 11.95
C SER A 267 19.22 6.10 10.44
N ARG A 268 20.47 5.88 10.04
CA ARG A 268 20.89 5.69 8.65
C ARG A 268 20.28 4.46 7.96
N ARG A 269 19.74 3.52 8.73
CA ARG A 269 19.04 2.32 8.23
C ARG A 269 17.53 2.33 8.53
N CYS A 270 17.02 3.49 8.93
CA CYS A 270 15.60 3.71 9.16
C CYS A 270 15.03 4.56 8.04
N LEU A 271 13.91 4.14 7.49
CA LEU A 271 13.15 4.80 6.44
C LEU A 271 11.73 5.05 6.90
N LEU A 272 10.99 5.88 6.18
CA LEU A 272 9.55 6.10 6.41
C LEU A 272 8.75 5.48 5.29
N CYS A 273 7.62 4.86 5.63
CA CYS A 273 6.68 4.30 4.66
C CYS A 273 5.24 4.45 5.10
N SER A 274 4.33 4.39 4.15
CA SER A 274 2.89 4.45 4.43
C SER A 274 2.19 3.10 4.42
N ASP A 275 2.64 2.16 3.59
CA ASP A 275 1.96 0.88 3.39
C ASP A 275 0.53 1.10 2.83
N ASP A 276 -0.51 0.61 3.47
CA ASP A 276 -1.90 0.87 3.11
C ASP A 276 -2.32 2.31 3.45
N ARG A 277 -2.58 3.13 2.44
CA ARG A 277 -2.91 4.55 2.64
C ARG A 277 -4.17 4.96 1.88
N GLN A 278 -5.21 5.35 2.60
CA GLN A 278 -6.49 5.77 2.03
C GLN A 278 -6.57 7.28 1.78
N PRO A 279 -7.38 7.76 0.80
CA PRO A 279 -7.56 9.17 0.50
C PRO A 279 -7.98 9.99 1.70
N LYS A 280 -8.84 9.47 2.57
CA LYS A 280 -9.28 10.13 3.81
C LYS A 280 -8.09 10.59 4.66
N THR A 281 -7.15 9.69 4.93
CA THR A 281 -5.99 10.02 5.76
C THR A 281 -5.01 10.95 5.02
N ILE A 282 -4.84 10.77 3.70
CA ILE A 282 -4.00 11.68 2.90
C ILE A 282 -4.56 13.10 2.92
N LEU A 283 -5.84 13.26 2.62
CA LEU A 283 -6.49 14.57 2.51
C LEU A 283 -6.61 15.32 3.85
N HIS A 284 -6.80 14.59 4.96
CA HIS A 284 -7.08 15.21 6.26
C HIS A 284 -5.88 15.25 7.22
N GLU A 285 -4.92 14.34 7.07
CA GLU A 285 -3.74 14.28 7.95
C GLU A 285 -2.44 14.65 7.20
N GLY A 286 -2.39 14.38 5.90
CA GLY A 286 -1.20 14.47 5.07
C GLY A 286 -0.59 13.10 4.76
N HIS A 287 0.62 13.10 4.24
CA HIS A 287 1.36 11.91 3.85
C HIS A 287 2.73 11.88 4.56
N LEU A 288 3.86 11.94 3.84
CA LEU A 288 5.17 11.94 4.49
C LEU A 288 5.43 13.23 5.31
N ASP A 289 4.81 14.35 4.98
CA ASP A 289 4.80 15.56 5.82
C ASP A 289 4.20 15.28 7.21
N ASN A 290 3.14 14.46 7.30
CA ASN A 290 2.59 14.00 8.56
C ASN A 290 3.56 13.05 9.31
N HIS A 291 4.24 12.14 8.59
CA HIS A 291 5.24 11.25 9.20
C HIS A 291 6.39 12.06 9.80
N LEU A 292 6.88 13.09 9.09
CA LEU A 292 7.92 13.99 9.58
C LEU A 292 7.47 14.77 10.82
N ARG A 293 6.22 15.24 10.85
CA ARG A 293 5.61 15.88 12.02
C ARG A 293 5.62 14.96 13.23
N ILE A 294 5.17 13.70 13.05
CA ILE A 294 5.20 12.67 14.09
C ILE A 294 6.63 12.43 14.59
N CYS A 295 7.61 12.33 13.69
CA CYS A 295 9.01 12.16 14.09
C CYS A 295 9.51 13.27 15.02
N VAL A 296 9.20 14.53 14.68
CA VAL A 296 9.64 15.68 15.49
C VAL A 296 8.84 15.81 16.78
N GLU A 297 7.55 15.49 16.78
CA GLU A 297 6.73 15.42 18.00
C GLU A 297 7.28 14.41 19.01
N GLU A 298 7.81 13.27 18.52
CA GLU A 298 8.46 12.24 19.34
C GLU A 298 9.93 12.58 19.70
N GLY A 299 10.41 13.77 19.30
CA GLY A 299 11.71 14.30 19.70
C GLY A 299 12.89 14.00 18.76
N LEU A 300 12.61 13.46 17.56
CA LEU A 300 13.67 13.24 16.57
C LEU A 300 14.11 14.60 15.97
N ASP A 301 15.41 14.75 15.73
CA ASP A 301 15.95 15.92 15.01
C ASP A 301 15.32 16.02 13.61
N PRO A 302 14.79 17.19 13.19
CA PRO A 302 14.07 17.33 11.93
C PRO A 302 14.92 17.03 10.68
N VAL A 303 16.23 17.32 10.71
CA VAL A 303 17.11 16.99 9.59
C VAL A 303 17.31 15.47 9.48
N THR A 304 17.37 14.79 10.63
CA THR A 304 17.41 13.32 10.67
C THR A 304 16.12 12.72 10.16
N ALA A 305 14.95 13.25 10.54
CA ALA A 305 13.66 12.80 10.03
C ALA A 305 13.57 12.96 8.49
N ILE A 306 13.94 14.15 7.95
CA ILE A 306 14.00 14.39 6.50
C ILE A 306 14.95 13.41 5.82
N ARG A 307 16.12 13.11 6.42
CA ARG A 307 17.06 12.12 5.87
C ARG A 307 16.44 10.74 5.76
N MET A 308 15.64 10.31 6.75
CA MET A 308 14.91 9.03 6.72
C MET A 308 13.86 8.99 5.60
N ALA A 309 13.24 10.12 5.27
CA ALA A 309 12.27 10.26 4.19
C ALA A 309 12.90 10.54 2.80
N THR A 310 14.23 10.64 2.70
CA THR A 310 14.88 11.08 1.46
C THR A 310 16.15 10.29 1.15
N LEU A 311 17.31 10.69 1.70
CA LEU A 311 18.61 10.09 1.39
C LEU A 311 18.68 8.62 1.77
N ASN A 312 18.19 8.23 2.94
CA ASN A 312 18.22 6.83 3.36
C ASN A 312 17.42 5.93 2.43
N ALA A 313 16.23 6.38 2.00
CA ALA A 313 15.41 5.68 1.03
C ALA A 313 16.12 5.57 -0.32
N ALA A 314 16.69 6.69 -0.82
CA ALA A 314 17.45 6.69 -2.06
C ALA A 314 18.65 5.72 -2.02
N GLU A 315 19.39 5.68 -0.90
CA GLU A 315 20.52 4.75 -0.72
C GLU A 315 20.06 3.29 -0.61
N CYS A 316 18.94 3.02 0.07
CA CYS A 316 18.37 1.68 0.21
C CYS A 316 18.01 1.06 -1.15
N PHE A 317 17.34 1.82 -2.00
CA PHE A 317 16.86 1.38 -3.31
C PHE A 317 17.81 1.68 -4.49
N ASP A 318 19.06 2.09 -4.20
CA ASP A 318 20.09 2.45 -5.20
C ASP A 318 19.65 3.56 -6.20
N LEU A 319 18.83 4.51 -5.73
CA LEU A 319 18.37 5.67 -6.49
C LEU A 319 19.44 6.78 -6.43
N LYS A 320 20.43 6.72 -7.32
CA LYS A 320 21.67 7.54 -7.26
C LYS A 320 21.50 9.01 -7.56
N ASP A 321 20.36 9.40 -8.11
CA ASP A 321 20.10 10.73 -8.65
C ASP A 321 19.22 11.61 -7.77
N ARG A 322 18.81 11.14 -6.58
CA ARG A 322 17.84 11.83 -5.72
C ARG A 322 18.09 11.65 -4.23
N GLY A 323 17.20 12.15 -3.41
CA GLY A 323 17.27 12.07 -1.94
C GLY A 323 18.11 13.16 -1.29
N ALA A 324 18.71 14.08 -2.08
CA ALA A 324 19.47 15.22 -1.58
C ALA A 324 19.37 16.42 -2.52
N ILE A 325 19.53 17.63 -1.98
CA ILE A 325 19.74 18.85 -2.78
C ILE A 325 21.25 18.95 -3.03
N ALA A 326 21.70 18.52 -4.20
CA ALA A 326 23.13 18.50 -4.55
C ALA A 326 23.34 18.64 -6.08
N PRO A 327 24.47 19.22 -6.54
CA PRO A 327 24.77 19.32 -7.96
C PRO A 327 24.75 17.96 -8.67
N GLY A 328 24.07 17.89 -9.81
CA GLY A 328 23.88 16.66 -10.61
C GLY A 328 22.73 15.78 -10.16
N TYR A 329 22.07 16.07 -9.04
CA TYR A 329 20.88 15.37 -8.56
C TYR A 329 19.63 15.86 -9.30
N ARG A 330 18.61 15.03 -9.36
CA ARG A 330 17.29 15.36 -9.88
C ARG A 330 16.73 16.57 -9.15
N GLY A 331 16.05 17.43 -9.89
CA GLY A 331 15.54 18.70 -9.38
C GLY A 331 14.25 18.57 -8.56
N ASP A 332 14.21 17.64 -7.61
CA ASP A 332 13.10 17.39 -6.72
C ASP A 332 13.32 18.14 -5.40
N VAL A 333 12.56 19.21 -5.19
CA VAL A 333 12.71 20.11 -4.05
C VAL A 333 11.34 20.44 -3.45
N VAL A 334 11.25 20.37 -2.13
CA VAL A 334 10.08 20.76 -1.35
C VAL A 334 10.38 22.01 -0.54
N LEU A 335 9.60 23.08 -0.72
CA LEU A 335 9.66 24.26 0.15
C LEU A 335 8.69 24.09 1.31
N LEU A 336 9.22 24.19 2.53
CA LEU A 336 8.49 24.04 3.78
C LEU A 336 8.46 25.38 4.53
N ASP A 337 7.33 25.74 5.12
CA ASP A 337 7.22 26.94 5.95
C ASP A 337 8.05 26.80 7.23
N ASP A 338 8.12 25.60 7.80
CA ASP A 338 8.86 25.29 9.02
C ASP A 338 9.31 23.81 9.07
N LEU A 339 10.10 23.44 10.08
CA LEU A 339 10.57 22.07 10.36
C LEU A 339 9.93 21.46 11.62
N LYS A 340 8.75 21.94 12.00
CA LYS A 340 7.97 21.39 13.12
C LYS A 340 6.67 20.79 12.61
N ASP A 341 5.88 21.61 11.89
CA ASP A 341 4.57 21.22 11.37
C ASP A 341 4.67 20.72 9.92
N PHE A 342 5.81 20.96 9.25
CA PHE A 342 6.14 20.52 7.89
C PHE A 342 5.09 20.95 6.86
N HIS A 343 4.51 22.13 7.02
CA HIS A 343 3.58 22.65 6.03
C HIS A 343 4.28 22.85 4.67
N VAL A 344 3.80 22.10 3.66
CA VAL A 344 4.36 22.12 2.30
C VAL A 344 3.81 23.32 1.54
N ASN A 345 4.70 24.27 1.21
CA ASN A 345 4.33 25.47 0.47
C ASN A 345 4.39 25.24 -1.06
N ARG A 346 5.52 24.70 -1.56
CA ARG A 346 5.71 24.41 -2.99
C ARG A 346 6.47 23.10 -3.16
N VAL A 347 6.15 22.41 -4.25
CA VAL A 347 6.87 21.21 -4.66
C VAL A 347 7.37 21.36 -6.08
N PHE A 348 8.63 21.06 -6.26
CA PHE A 348 9.29 21.01 -7.58
C PHE A 348 9.67 19.56 -7.86
N VAL A 349 9.35 19.10 -9.06
CA VAL A 349 9.78 17.81 -9.59
C VAL A 349 10.51 18.07 -10.89
N GLU A 350 11.73 17.55 -11.00
CA GLU A 350 12.60 17.77 -12.17
C GLU A 350 12.77 19.28 -12.52
N GLY A 351 12.82 20.13 -11.50
CA GLY A 351 12.96 21.58 -11.67
C GLY A 351 11.68 22.31 -12.08
N ALA A 352 10.56 21.62 -12.26
CA ALA A 352 9.28 22.22 -12.57
C ALA A 352 8.43 22.38 -11.28
N LEU A 353 7.79 23.53 -11.09
CA LEU A 353 6.80 23.73 -10.03
C LEU A 353 5.56 22.88 -10.34
N VAL A 354 5.23 21.93 -9.48
CA VAL A 354 4.15 20.97 -9.69
C VAL A 354 3.05 21.00 -8.61
N ALA A 355 3.33 21.61 -7.45
CA ALA A 355 2.31 21.87 -6.46
C ALA A 355 2.61 23.17 -5.71
N GLU A 356 1.56 23.87 -5.31
CA GLU A 356 1.62 25.13 -4.53
C GLU A 356 0.41 25.22 -3.61
N GLU A 357 0.65 25.52 -2.35
CA GLU A 357 -0.40 25.70 -1.32
C GLU A 357 -1.41 24.55 -1.30
N GLY A 358 -0.92 23.30 -1.26
CA GLY A 358 -1.75 22.10 -1.22
C GLY A 358 -2.44 21.74 -2.54
N LYS A 359 -2.18 22.47 -3.63
CA LYS A 359 -2.82 22.24 -4.94
C LYS A 359 -1.84 21.61 -5.93
N TYR A 360 -2.22 20.50 -6.50
CA TYR A 360 -1.54 19.89 -7.64
C TYR A 360 -1.79 20.73 -8.89
N LEU A 361 -0.75 21.06 -9.65
CA LEU A 361 -0.84 22.01 -10.79
C LEU A 361 -0.91 21.33 -12.17
N PRO A 362 -0.26 20.15 -12.41
CA PRO A 362 -0.33 19.50 -13.71
C PRO A 362 -1.73 19.01 -14.05
N GLU A 363 -2.03 18.91 -15.34
CA GLU A 363 -3.26 18.27 -15.82
C GLU A 363 -3.21 16.76 -15.60
N ILE A 364 -4.29 16.19 -15.05
CA ILE A 364 -4.42 14.74 -14.87
C ILE A 364 -4.96 14.12 -16.15
N LYS A 365 -4.22 13.13 -16.67
CA LYS A 365 -4.67 12.34 -17.81
C LYS A 365 -5.01 10.94 -17.32
N LYS A 366 -6.26 10.55 -17.47
CA LYS A 366 -6.71 9.19 -17.11
C LYS A 366 -6.10 8.15 -18.05
N CYS A 367 -5.60 7.05 -17.47
CA CYS A 367 -5.16 5.89 -18.23
C CYS A 367 -6.37 5.10 -18.75
N ASP A 368 -6.20 4.43 -19.89
CA ASP A 368 -7.20 3.48 -20.38
C ASP A 368 -7.24 2.23 -19.50
N ILE A 369 -8.40 1.94 -18.92
CA ILE A 369 -8.63 0.83 -18.00
C ILE A 369 -9.09 -0.46 -18.68
N SER A 370 -9.23 -0.48 -20.00
CA SER A 370 -9.84 -1.61 -20.75
C SER A 370 -9.14 -2.95 -20.54
N SER A 371 -7.82 -2.95 -20.24
CA SER A 371 -7.03 -4.17 -19.98
C SER A 371 -7.25 -4.78 -18.60
N VAL A 372 -7.81 -4.02 -17.66
CA VAL A 372 -8.00 -4.44 -16.25
C VAL A 372 -9.47 -4.35 -15.81
N LYS A 373 -10.37 -3.98 -16.72
CA LYS A 373 -11.81 -3.96 -16.52
C LYS A 373 -12.43 -5.34 -16.73
N GLY A 374 -13.59 -5.61 -16.11
CA GLY A 374 -14.31 -6.88 -16.29
C GLY A 374 -13.63 -8.08 -15.61
N SER A 375 -12.90 -7.84 -14.53
CA SER A 375 -12.17 -8.87 -13.76
C SER A 375 -13.03 -9.63 -12.75
N VAL A 376 -14.33 -9.33 -12.65
CA VAL A 376 -15.28 -10.02 -11.76
C VAL A 376 -15.97 -11.15 -12.53
N ILE A 377 -15.36 -12.34 -12.51
CA ILE A 377 -15.81 -13.51 -13.28
C ILE A 377 -16.42 -14.54 -12.32
N VAL A 378 -17.66 -14.31 -11.92
CA VAL A 378 -18.40 -15.24 -11.04
C VAL A 378 -19.30 -16.14 -11.87
N LYS A 379 -19.29 -17.44 -11.60
CA LYS A 379 -20.06 -18.43 -12.34
C LYS A 379 -21.11 -19.09 -11.46
N ASP A 380 -22.31 -19.28 -12.03
CA ASP A 380 -23.41 -20.06 -11.44
C ASP A 380 -23.70 -19.70 -9.98
N PHE A 381 -23.66 -18.40 -9.64
CA PHE A 381 -23.87 -17.92 -8.28
C PHE A 381 -25.35 -17.81 -7.93
N SER A 382 -25.70 -18.32 -6.77
CA SER A 382 -27.01 -18.17 -6.15
C SER A 382 -26.92 -18.38 -4.64
N LYS A 383 -27.92 -17.98 -3.88
CA LYS A 383 -27.97 -18.18 -2.41
C LYS A 383 -27.86 -19.65 -1.98
N GLU A 384 -28.17 -20.59 -2.86
CA GLU A 384 -28.02 -22.02 -2.58
C GLU A 384 -26.55 -22.40 -2.28
N LYS A 385 -25.58 -21.58 -2.74
CA LYS A 385 -24.16 -21.74 -2.45
C LYS A 385 -23.79 -21.38 -1.02
N PHE A 386 -24.65 -20.66 -0.29
CA PHE A 386 -24.45 -20.31 1.11
C PHE A 386 -24.96 -21.40 2.07
N LYS A 387 -25.58 -22.47 1.57
CA LYS A 387 -26.05 -23.57 2.40
C LYS A 387 -24.87 -24.36 2.97
N MET A 388 -24.91 -24.61 4.26
CA MET A 388 -23.84 -25.26 4.99
C MET A 388 -24.14 -26.71 5.37
N ASN A 389 -25.42 -27.10 5.49
CA ASN A 389 -25.88 -28.46 5.84
C ASN A 389 -25.19 -29.04 7.09
N LEU A 390 -25.11 -28.25 8.16
CA LEU A 390 -24.39 -28.56 9.38
C LEU A 390 -25.08 -29.69 10.16
N LYS A 391 -24.27 -30.55 10.81
CA LYS A 391 -24.70 -31.66 11.65
C LYS A 391 -24.49 -31.36 13.13
N SER A 392 -23.55 -30.48 13.45
CA SER A 392 -23.24 -30.04 14.81
C SER A 392 -23.73 -28.60 15.00
N ASN A 393 -24.30 -28.33 16.15
CA ASN A 393 -24.66 -26.96 16.55
C ASN A 393 -23.47 -26.19 17.15
N LYS A 394 -22.31 -26.83 17.29
CA LYS A 394 -21.06 -26.16 17.71
C LYS A 394 -20.17 -25.90 16.54
N VAL A 395 -19.74 -24.64 16.36
CA VAL A 395 -18.99 -24.20 15.19
C VAL A 395 -17.73 -23.41 15.54
N ASN A 396 -16.72 -23.48 14.69
CA ASN A 396 -15.56 -22.57 14.71
C ASN A 396 -15.99 -21.20 14.19
N VAL A 397 -15.48 -20.14 14.82
CA VAL A 397 -15.88 -18.75 14.56
C VAL A 397 -14.65 -17.88 14.41
N ILE A 398 -14.64 -17.03 13.40
CA ILE A 398 -13.67 -15.94 13.26
C ILE A 398 -14.11 -14.82 14.21
N LYS A 399 -13.33 -14.56 15.25
CA LYS A 399 -13.57 -13.48 16.19
C LYS A 399 -12.71 -12.28 15.82
N ILE A 400 -13.36 -11.15 15.52
CA ILE A 400 -12.69 -9.86 15.28
C ILE A 400 -12.04 -9.39 16.58
N LEU A 401 -10.78 -8.94 16.49
CA LEU A 401 -10.05 -8.28 17.56
C LEU A 401 -9.94 -6.76 17.29
N PRO A 402 -9.68 -5.93 18.32
CA PRO A 402 -9.45 -4.50 18.12
C PRO A 402 -8.40 -4.23 17.02
N GLY A 403 -8.73 -3.30 16.12
CA GLY A 403 -7.90 -3.00 14.93
C GLY A 403 -8.31 -3.76 13.66
N GLY A 404 -9.13 -4.84 13.78
CA GLY A 404 -9.79 -5.48 12.63
C GLY A 404 -8.92 -6.36 11.72
N VAL A 405 -7.61 -6.38 11.87
CA VAL A 405 -6.67 -7.12 11.00
C VAL A 405 -6.39 -8.52 11.57
N VAL A 406 -5.98 -8.58 12.83
CA VAL A 406 -5.73 -9.83 13.55
C VAL A 406 -7.07 -10.38 14.06
N THR A 407 -7.24 -11.69 13.98
CA THR A 407 -8.45 -12.40 14.46
C THR A 407 -8.09 -13.42 15.52
N ALA A 408 -9.08 -13.86 16.29
CA ALA A 408 -8.93 -14.99 17.20
C ALA A 408 -9.82 -16.15 16.76
N LYS A 409 -9.36 -17.36 16.98
CA LYS A 409 -10.17 -18.57 16.86
C LYS A 409 -11.08 -18.70 18.08
N ASP A 410 -12.39 -18.72 17.84
CA ASP A 410 -13.40 -18.89 18.89
C ASP A 410 -14.36 -20.04 18.49
N THR A 411 -15.24 -20.44 19.38
CA THR A 411 -16.32 -21.37 19.11
C THR A 411 -17.64 -20.79 19.58
N ALA A 412 -18.74 -21.16 18.91
CA ALA A 412 -20.08 -20.78 19.33
C ALA A 412 -21.05 -21.96 19.21
N GLU A 413 -22.10 -21.95 20.03
CA GLU A 413 -23.27 -22.76 19.83
C GLU A 413 -24.29 -21.98 19.00
N ILE A 414 -24.85 -22.60 17.97
CA ILE A 414 -25.81 -22.01 17.05
C ILE A 414 -27.11 -22.79 17.02
N GLU A 415 -28.18 -22.15 16.58
CA GLU A 415 -29.43 -22.82 16.27
C GLU A 415 -29.42 -23.29 14.81
N LEU A 416 -29.91 -24.51 14.57
CA LEU A 416 -30.05 -25.09 13.23
C LEU A 416 -31.52 -25.39 12.95
N ASP A 417 -31.92 -25.16 11.70
CA ASP A 417 -33.22 -25.61 11.21
C ASP A 417 -33.23 -27.14 10.93
N ALA A 418 -34.38 -27.67 10.47
CA ALA A 418 -34.53 -29.08 10.13
C ALA A 418 -33.64 -29.58 8.99
N ASN A 419 -33.05 -28.67 8.21
CA ASN A 419 -32.14 -28.96 7.09
C ASN A 419 -30.66 -28.81 7.48
N GLY A 420 -30.37 -28.43 8.74
CA GLY A 420 -29.02 -28.15 9.19
C GLY A 420 -28.52 -26.76 8.79
N GLU A 421 -29.42 -25.84 8.50
CA GLU A 421 -29.05 -24.46 8.17
C GLU A 421 -29.05 -23.57 9.40
N PHE A 422 -28.12 -22.61 9.43
CA PHE A 422 -27.98 -21.65 10.52
C PHE A 422 -29.22 -20.76 10.66
N VAL A 423 -29.79 -20.74 11.86
CA VAL A 423 -30.87 -19.82 12.24
C VAL A 423 -30.24 -18.68 13.05
N ARG A 424 -30.21 -17.48 12.50
CA ARG A 424 -29.63 -16.31 13.16
C ARG A 424 -30.46 -15.91 14.39
N ASN A 425 -29.80 -15.73 15.52
CA ASN A 425 -30.34 -15.08 16.68
C ASN A 425 -29.92 -13.60 16.71
N PRO A 426 -30.85 -12.62 16.55
CA PRO A 426 -30.49 -11.19 16.50
C PRO A 426 -29.87 -10.65 17.80
N GLU A 427 -30.08 -11.32 18.93
CA GLU A 427 -29.52 -10.93 20.23
C GLU A 427 -28.05 -11.36 20.40
N VAL A 428 -27.55 -12.21 19.50
CA VAL A 428 -26.18 -12.72 19.52
C VAL A 428 -25.41 -12.10 18.36
N ASP A 429 -24.26 -11.51 18.66
CA ASP A 429 -23.35 -10.99 17.62
C ASP A 429 -22.60 -12.14 16.94
N LEU A 430 -23.31 -12.84 16.09
CA LEU A 430 -22.81 -13.92 15.25
C LEU A 430 -23.55 -13.92 13.92
N VAL A 431 -22.80 -13.82 12.82
CA VAL A 431 -23.35 -13.76 11.47
C VAL A 431 -22.60 -14.69 10.52
N LYS A 432 -23.26 -15.05 9.41
CA LYS A 432 -22.64 -15.77 8.33
C LYS A 432 -21.73 -14.82 7.54
N VAL A 433 -20.55 -15.31 7.17
CA VAL A 433 -19.61 -14.68 6.24
C VAL A 433 -19.30 -15.68 5.14
N ALA A 434 -19.14 -15.22 3.90
CA ALA A 434 -18.78 -16.08 2.77
C ALA A 434 -17.74 -15.42 1.87
N VAL A 435 -16.90 -16.26 1.24
CA VAL A 435 -15.97 -15.85 0.20
C VAL A 435 -16.38 -16.54 -1.10
N VAL A 436 -16.60 -15.73 -2.14
CA VAL A 436 -17.05 -16.16 -3.48
C VAL A 436 -15.90 -15.97 -4.48
N GLU A 437 -15.49 -17.05 -5.11
CA GLU A 437 -14.45 -17.02 -6.14
C GLU A 437 -14.88 -16.17 -7.34
N ARG A 438 -14.00 -15.25 -7.79
CA ARG A 438 -14.33 -14.29 -8.87
C ARG A 438 -13.32 -14.24 -10.02
N HIS A 439 -12.35 -15.13 -10.07
CA HIS A 439 -11.24 -15.05 -11.04
C HIS A 439 -11.33 -16.09 -12.15
N GLN A 440 -11.54 -17.34 -11.76
CA GLN A 440 -11.44 -18.50 -12.66
C GLN A 440 -12.81 -19.06 -13.06
N GLY A 441 -13.88 -18.53 -12.45
CA GLY A 441 -15.24 -19.01 -12.67
C GLY A 441 -15.42 -20.46 -12.22
N THR A 442 -14.78 -20.85 -11.12
CA THR A 442 -14.91 -22.19 -10.54
C THR A 442 -16.29 -22.42 -9.95
N GLY A 443 -16.94 -21.33 -9.54
CA GLY A 443 -18.18 -21.37 -8.78
C GLY A 443 -17.99 -21.75 -7.32
N ASN A 444 -16.76 -21.70 -6.80
CA ASN A 444 -16.47 -21.94 -5.39
C ASN A 444 -17.06 -20.85 -4.50
N VAL A 445 -17.67 -21.28 -3.41
CA VAL A 445 -18.12 -20.43 -2.31
C VAL A 445 -17.83 -21.14 -1.01
N ALA A 446 -17.07 -20.53 -0.12
CA ALA A 446 -16.87 -21.03 1.23
C ALA A 446 -17.63 -20.15 2.22
N CYS A 447 -18.24 -20.78 3.23
CA CYS A 447 -18.98 -20.13 4.29
C CYS A 447 -18.34 -20.38 5.65
N GLY A 448 -18.46 -19.40 6.53
CA GLY A 448 -18.05 -19.47 7.92
C GLY A 448 -18.88 -18.55 8.79
N PHE A 449 -18.42 -18.36 10.02
CA PHE A 449 -19.08 -17.50 11.00
C PHE A 449 -18.15 -16.40 11.49
N LEU A 450 -18.70 -15.18 11.59
CA LEU A 450 -18.01 -13.99 12.05
C LEU A 450 -18.67 -13.46 13.33
N LYS A 451 -17.85 -13.14 14.32
CA LYS A 451 -18.25 -12.58 15.61
C LYS A 451 -17.52 -11.29 15.90
N GLY A 452 -18.22 -10.30 16.38
CA GLY A 452 -17.65 -8.99 16.70
C GLY A 452 -17.87 -7.93 15.62
N TYR A 453 -18.55 -8.27 14.52
CA TYR A 453 -18.85 -7.31 13.46
C TYR A 453 -20.08 -6.44 13.78
N GLY A 454 -21.05 -7.01 14.48
CA GLY A 454 -22.21 -6.31 15.06
C GLY A 454 -23.32 -5.96 14.07
N ILE A 455 -23.27 -6.41 12.81
CA ILE A 455 -24.32 -6.13 11.80
C ILE A 455 -25.69 -6.66 12.26
N LYS A 456 -26.70 -5.80 12.23
CA LYS A 456 -28.06 -6.11 12.67
C LYS A 456 -29.03 -6.32 11.53
N GLU A 457 -28.83 -5.62 10.43
CA GLU A 457 -29.70 -5.63 9.24
C GLU A 457 -28.87 -5.69 7.96
N GLY A 458 -29.43 -6.20 6.86
CA GLY A 458 -28.85 -6.18 5.54
C GLY A 458 -27.58 -7.02 5.36
N ALA A 459 -26.74 -6.60 4.40
CA ALA A 459 -25.46 -7.23 4.08
C ALA A 459 -24.44 -6.22 3.54
N VAL A 460 -23.16 -6.57 3.65
CA VAL A 460 -22.03 -5.86 3.06
C VAL A 460 -21.25 -6.83 2.18
N ALA A 461 -20.99 -6.46 0.92
CA ALA A 461 -20.14 -7.21 0.00
C ALA A 461 -19.03 -6.32 -0.57
N LEU A 462 -17.82 -6.86 -0.70
CA LEU A 462 -16.69 -6.17 -1.31
C LEU A 462 -15.80 -7.12 -2.11
N SER A 463 -15.13 -6.58 -3.13
CA SER A 463 -14.14 -7.28 -3.94
C SER A 463 -12.70 -6.95 -3.56
N VAL A 464 -12.50 -6.13 -2.54
CA VAL A 464 -11.18 -5.89 -1.92
C VAL A 464 -11.07 -6.79 -0.71
N ALA A 465 -10.38 -7.91 -0.86
CA ALA A 465 -10.21 -8.92 0.19
C ALA A 465 -8.81 -9.53 0.05
N HIS A 466 -7.88 -9.00 0.81
CA HIS A 466 -6.45 -9.28 0.71
C HIS A 466 -6.12 -10.78 0.75
N ASP A 467 -5.17 -11.30 -0.06
CA ASP A 467 -4.52 -10.58 -1.17
C ASP A 467 -5.07 -11.05 -2.52
N SER A 468 -5.81 -12.17 -2.54
CA SER A 468 -6.39 -12.74 -3.77
C SER A 468 -7.59 -11.96 -4.29
N HIS A 469 -8.23 -11.16 -3.43
CA HIS A 469 -9.37 -10.31 -3.76
C HIS A 469 -10.56 -11.05 -4.34
N ASN A 470 -10.87 -12.22 -3.80
CA ASN A 470 -12.17 -12.85 -3.98
C ASN A 470 -13.26 -12.01 -3.32
N ILE A 471 -14.51 -12.16 -3.74
CA ILE A 471 -15.61 -11.40 -3.12
C ILE A 471 -15.84 -11.92 -1.71
N ILE A 472 -15.78 -11.03 -0.73
CA ILE A 472 -16.23 -11.33 0.63
C ILE A 472 -17.58 -10.68 0.89
N VAL A 473 -18.47 -11.42 1.54
CA VAL A 473 -19.81 -10.95 1.92
C VAL A 473 -20.17 -11.39 3.32
N VAL A 474 -20.77 -10.48 4.08
CA VAL A 474 -21.34 -10.73 5.40
C VAL A 474 -22.75 -10.21 5.45
N GLY A 475 -23.67 -10.93 6.10
CA GLY A 475 -25.06 -10.48 6.15
C GLY A 475 -25.91 -11.22 7.16
N VAL A 476 -27.12 -10.70 7.34
CA VAL A 476 -28.10 -11.22 8.33
C VAL A 476 -28.87 -12.43 7.83
N ASN A 477 -28.92 -12.64 6.52
CA ASN A 477 -29.55 -13.79 5.85
C ASN A 477 -28.99 -13.99 4.43
N ASP A 478 -29.25 -15.14 3.84
CA ASP A 478 -28.73 -15.53 2.52
C ASP A 478 -29.31 -14.70 1.38
N GLU A 479 -30.54 -14.18 1.50
CA GLU A 479 -31.19 -13.32 0.52
C GLU A 479 -30.48 -11.97 0.39
N GLU A 480 -30.18 -11.32 1.51
CA GLU A 480 -29.44 -10.05 1.52
C GLU A 480 -27.99 -10.25 1.01
N MET A 481 -27.33 -11.34 1.40
CA MET A 481 -26.00 -11.67 0.92
C MET A 481 -25.97 -11.94 -0.59
N GLU A 482 -26.96 -12.69 -1.13
CA GLU A 482 -27.09 -12.93 -2.57
C GLU A 482 -27.29 -11.61 -3.34
N PHE A 483 -28.18 -10.77 -2.83
CA PHE A 483 -28.47 -9.49 -3.47
C PHE A 483 -27.22 -8.57 -3.46
N ALA A 484 -26.47 -8.55 -2.35
CA ALA A 484 -25.23 -7.78 -2.24
C ALA A 484 -24.16 -8.25 -3.23
N VAL A 485 -23.94 -9.56 -3.35
CA VAL A 485 -22.97 -10.13 -4.29
C VAL A 485 -23.37 -9.87 -5.74
N ASN A 486 -24.65 -10.07 -6.09
CA ASN A 486 -25.13 -9.79 -7.45
C ASN A 486 -25.00 -8.30 -7.81
N SER A 487 -25.31 -7.39 -6.88
CA SER A 487 -25.12 -5.95 -7.09
C SER A 487 -23.64 -5.58 -7.27
N LEU A 488 -22.73 -6.25 -6.53
CA LEU A 488 -21.29 -6.08 -6.68
C LEU A 488 -20.79 -6.56 -8.05
N ILE A 489 -21.30 -7.69 -8.54
CA ILE A 489 -20.98 -8.21 -9.87
C ILE A 489 -21.46 -7.23 -10.95
N GLU A 490 -22.67 -6.71 -10.85
CA GLU A 490 -23.26 -5.76 -11.81
C GLU A 490 -22.46 -4.46 -11.91
N GLN A 491 -21.87 -3.98 -10.80
CA GLN A 491 -21.04 -2.76 -10.79
C GLN A 491 -19.55 -3.01 -11.10
N GLU A 492 -19.17 -4.25 -11.45
CA GLU A 492 -17.80 -4.66 -11.77
C GLU A 492 -16.81 -4.55 -10.60
N GLY A 493 -17.28 -4.81 -9.37
CA GLY A 493 -16.47 -4.79 -8.15
C GLY A 493 -16.61 -3.52 -7.32
N GLY A 494 -15.90 -3.45 -6.21
CA GLY A 494 -15.92 -2.36 -5.23
C GLY A 494 -16.61 -2.75 -3.93
N ILE A 495 -17.46 -1.87 -3.41
CA ILE A 495 -18.17 -2.03 -2.13
C ILE A 495 -19.65 -1.85 -2.36
N VAL A 496 -20.48 -2.69 -1.73
CA VAL A 496 -21.95 -2.61 -1.78
C VAL A 496 -22.53 -2.86 -0.41
N LEU A 497 -23.40 -1.96 0.04
CA LEU A 497 -24.23 -2.11 1.23
C LEU A 497 -25.69 -2.28 0.79
N VAL A 498 -26.35 -3.29 1.31
CA VAL A 498 -27.75 -3.58 0.99
C VAL A 498 -28.61 -3.71 2.25
N LYS A 499 -29.89 -3.36 2.11
CA LYS A 499 -30.90 -3.54 3.14
C LYS A 499 -32.28 -3.70 2.51
N GLU A 500 -33.05 -4.67 2.97
CA GLU A 500 -34.41 -4.95 2.47
C GLU A 500 -34.46 -5.14 0.94
N GLY A 501 -33.46 -5.85 0.37
CA GLY A 501 -33.37 -6.10 -1.06
C GLY A 501 -33.09 -4.86 -1.90
N LYS A 502 -32.45 -3.84 -1.34
CA LYS A 502 -32.07 -2.60 -2.03
C LYS A 502 -30.63 -2.23 -1.70
N VAL A 503 -29.90 -1.72 -2.69
CA VAL A 503 -28.63 -1.06 -2.47
C VAL A 503 -28.89 0.26 -1.75
N ILE A 504 -28.34 0.41 -0.55
CA ILE A 504 -28.42 1.65 0.24
C ILE A 504 -27.21 2.57 0.02
N GLU A 505 -26.04 1.99 -0.27
CA GLU A 505 -24.85 2.73 -0.70
C GLU A 505 -23.92 1.80 -1.48
N SER A 506 -23.13 2.38 -2.40
CA SER A 506 -22.11 1.63 -3.13
C SER A 506 -20.96 2.51 -3.64
N MET A 507 -19.81 1.88 -3.85
CA MET A 507 -18.63 2.47 -4.48
C MET A 507 -18.10 1.53 -5.57
N PRO A 508 -18.41 1.77 -6.85
CA PRO A 508 -17.86 0.99 -7.97
C PRO A 508 -16.35 1.18 -8.11
N MET A 509 -15.65 0.07 -8.36
CA MET A 509 -14.20 0.02 -8.58
C MET A 509 -13.88 -0.74 -9.87
N PRO A 510 -14.04 -0.13 -11.06
CA PRO A 510 -13.93 -0.82 -12.34
C PRO A 510 -12.48 -1.21 -12.70
N ILE A 511 -11.47 -0.68 -12.01
CA ILE A 511 -10.07 -1.03 -12.21
C ILE A 511 -9.78 -2.28 -11.38
N ALA A 512 -9.81 -3.43 -12.01
CA ALA A 512 -9.57 -4.75 -11.41
C ALA A 512 -10.54 -5.12 -10.24
N GLY A 513 -11.63 -4.38 -10.03
CA GLY A 513 -12.46 -4.50 -8.82
C GLY A 513 -11.80 -3.97 -7.55
N LEU A 514 -10.70 -3.21 -7.66
CA LEU A 514 -9.87 -2.73 -6.56
C LEU A 514 -9.79 -1.22 -6.46
N MET A 515 -9.82 -0.52 -7.59
CA MET A 515 -9.64 0.92 -7.65
C MET A 515 -10.77 1.58 -8.46
N SER A 516 -11.16 2.76 -8.01
CA SER A 516 -12.10 3.66 -8.68
C SER A 516 -11.40 4.43 -9.80
N ASP A 517 -12.13 4.81 -10.82
CA ASP A 517 -11.72 5.74 -11.87
C ASP A 517 -12.05 7.21 -11.52
N GLN A 518 -12.55 7.45 -10.31
CA GLN A 518 -12.92 8.78 -9.82
C GLN A 518 -11.76 9.48 -9.08
N SER A 519 -12.00 10.69 -8.55
CA SER A 519 -11.01 11.41 -7.78
C SER A 519 -10.89 10.94 -6.33
N GLY A 520 -9.78 11.24 -5.67
CA GLY A 520 -9.57 10.91 -4.26
C GLY A 520 -10.61 11.53 -3.33
N GLU A 521 -11.06 12.76 -3.61
CA GLU A 521 -12.12 13.41 -2.84
C GLU A 521 -13.46 12.69 -3.00
N TRP A 522 -13.75 12.19 -4.20
CA TRP A 522 -14.94 11.38 -4.43
C TRP A 522 -14.87 10.06 -3.66
N VAL A 523 -13.71 9.39 -3.65
CA VAL A 523 -13.49 8.16 -2.88
C VAL A 523 -13.63 8.43 -1.38
N ASP A 524 -13.02 9.51 -0.86
CA ASP A 524 -13.15 9.91 0.56
C ASP A 524 -14.62 10.15 0.95
N GLN A 525 -15.37 10.90 0.13
CA GLN A 525 -16.79 11.14 0.38
C GLN A 525 -17.59 9.82 0.35
N LYS A 526 -17.33 8.96 -0.64
CA LYS A 526 -18.02 7.67 -0.76
C LYS A 526 -17.74 6.73 0.41
N LEU A 527 -16.50 6.66 0.88
CA LEU A 527 -16.16 5.89 2.08
C LEU A 527 -16.83 6.46 3.33
N THR A 528 -16.93 7.79 3.44
CA THR A 528 -17.66 8.44 4.52
C THR A 528 -19.14 8.05 4.49
N ASP A 529 -19.80 8.16 3.34
CA ASP A 529 -21.21 7.78 3.16
C ASP A 529 -21.44 6.29 3.48
N ILE A 530 -20.53 5.41 3.04
CA ILE A 530 -20.55 3.97 3.32
C ILE A 530 -20.45 3.71 4.82
N HIS A 531 -19.51 4.37 5.54
CA HIS A 531 -19.35 4.21 6.98
C HIS A 531 -20.58 4.69 7.74
N GLU A 532 -21.12 5.87 7.41
CA GLU A 532 -22.36 6.38 8.02
C GLU A 532 -23.51 5.39 7.85
N LYS A 533 -23.74 4.89 6.63
CA LYS A 533 -24.78 3.91 6.35
C LYS A 533 -24.55 2.57 7.05
N ALA A 534 -23.30 2.11 7.10
CA ALA A 534 -22.95 0.89 7.79
C ALA A 534 -23.27 0.95 9.30
N TYR A 535 -22.96 2.07 9.94
CA TYR A 535 -23.26 2.26 11.38
C TYR A 535 -24.73 2.55 11.64
N GLU A 536 -25.34 3.48 10.90
CA GLU A 536 -26.69 3.97 11.19
C GLU A 536 -27.80 3.04 10.69
N GLU A 537 -27.63 2.47 9.48
CA GLU A 537 -28.67 1.68 8.84
C GLU A 537 -28.48 0.17 9.00
N LEU A 538 -27.22 -0.33 8.96
CA LEU A 538 -26.92 -1.76 9.15
C LEU A 538 -26.62 -2.12 10.61
N GLY A 539 -26.37 -1.13 11.47
CA GLY A 539 -26.11 -1.30 12.89
C GLY A 539 -24.80 -2.02 13.21
N ILE A 540 -23.79 -1.89 12.35
CA ILE A 540 -22.45 -2.43 12.59
C ILE A 540 -21.85 -1.78 13.85
N CYS A 541 -21.02 -2.53 14.59
CA CYS A 541 -20.43 -2.06 15.83
C CYS A 541 -19.54 -0.83 15.59
N GLY A 542 -19.73 0.25 16.35
CA GLY A 542 -18.99 1.50 16.20
C GLY A 542 -17.48 1.41 16.47
N ASP A 543 -17.02 0.31 17.10
CA ASP A 543 -15.60 0.04 17.33
C ASP A 543 -14.94 -0.75 16.20
N VAL A 544 -15.71 -1.10 15.15
CA VAL A 544 -15.25 -1.85 13.98
C VAL A 544 -15.25 -0.93 12.76
N GLU A 545 -14.16 -0.86 12.04
CA GLU A 545 -14.13 -0.25 10.72
C GLU A 545 -14.80 -1.20 9.72
N PRO A 546 -15.95 -0.84 9.12
CA PRO A 546 -16.83 -1.83 8.49
C PRO A 546 -16.29 -2.41 7.19
N VAL A 547 -15.45 -1.67 6.45
CA VAL A 547 -14.89 -2.08 5.16
C VAL A 547 -13.55 -2.78 5.35
N MET A 548 -12.60 -2.07 5.96
CA MET A 548 -11.21 -2.56 6.12
C MET A 548 -11.16 -3.85 6.95
N THR A 549 -12.00 -3.96 7.99
CA THR A 549 -12.08 -5.21 8.77
C THR A 549 -12.42 -6.41 7.88
N LEU A 550 -13.39 -6.27 6.96
CA LEU A 550 -13.73 -7.36 6.05
C LEU A 550 -12.62 -7.64 5.03
N CYS A 551 -11.90 -6.63 4.57
CA CYS A 551 -10.78 -6.81 3.63
C CYS A 551 -9.73 -7.82 4.15
N PHE A 552 -9.53 -7.89 5.46
CA PHE A 552 -8.53 -8.77 6.09
C PHE A 552 -9.08 -10.13 6.56
N MET A 553 -10.37 -10.42 6.40
CA MET A 553 -10.95 -11.69 6.87
C MET A 553 -10.57 -12.89 6.01
N SER A 554 -10.04 -12.69 4.80
CA SER A 554 -9.56 -13.76 3.91
C SER A 554 -8.04 -13.87 3.82
N LEU A 555 -7.27 -13.01 4.46
CA LEU A 555 -5.81 -12.99 4.37
C LEU A 555 -5.17 -14.13 5.18
N ALA A 556 -4.89 -15.23 4.50
CA ALA A 556 -4.44 -16.51 5.09
C ALA A 556 -2.97 -16.52 5.58
N VAL A 557 -2.34 -15.37 5.71
CA VAL A 557 -0.98 -15.18 6.27
C VAL A 557 -0.99 -14.42 7.60
N ILE A 558 -2.13 -13.84 8.00
CA ILE A 558 -2.28 -13.16 9.30
C ILE A 558 -3.10 -14.01 10.27
N PRO A 559 -2.58 -14.36 11.49
CA PRO A 559 -3.27 -15.20 12.48
C PRO A 559 -4.60 -14.61 12.99
N GLU A 560 -5.44 -15.47 13.65
CA GLU A 560 -5.29 -16.91 13.84
C GLU A 560 -6.07 -17.73 12.79
N ILE A 561 -7.30 -17.28 12.43
CA ILE A 561 -8.24 -18.02 11.58
C ILE A 561 -8.84 -17.07 10.53
N LYS A 562 -8.91 -17.54 9.29
CA LYS A 562 -9.38 -16.78 8.12
C LYS A 562 -10.30 -17.65 7.25
N LEU A 563 -11.01 -17.02 6.32
CA LEU A 563 -11.88 -17.71 5.38
C LEU A 563 -11.41 -17.41 3.95
N THR A 564 -10.93 -18.41 3.22
CA THR A 564 -10.67 -18.31 1.78
C THR A 564 -11.86 -18.86 0.99
N ASP A 565 -11.87 -18.73 -0.32
CA ASP A 565 -12.88 -19.35 -1.19
C ASP A 565 -12.84 -20.89 -1.18
N MET A 566 -11.75 -21.47 -0.63
CA MET A 566 -11.57 -22.92 -0.49
C MET A 566 -11.99 -23.46 0.88
N GLY A 567 -12.19 -22.61 1.89
CA GLY A 567 -12.64 -23.02 3.22
C GLY A 567 -12.10 -22.21 4.38
N LEU A 568 -12.49 -22.64 5.58
CA LEU A 568 -12.01 -22.05 6.83
C LEU A 568 -10.57 -22.51 7.10
N PHE A 569 -9.67 -21.56 7.29
CA PHE A 569 -8.23 -21.78 7.37
C PHE A 569 -7.65 -21.33 8.71
N ASP A 570 -6.95 -22.24 9.38
CA ASP A 570 -6.20 -21.95 10.60
C ASP A 570 -4.76 -21.62 10.23
N VAL A 571 -4.41 -20.33 10.31
CA VAL A 571 -3.08 -19.81 9.95
C VAL A 571 -1.99 -20.34 10.88
N THR A 572 -2.33 -20.62 12.14
CA THR A 572 -1.35 -21.11 13.14
C THR A 572 -0.91 -22.56 12.88
N THR A 573 -1.78 -23.37 12.30
CA THR A 573 -1.47 -24.77 11.89
C THR A 573 -1.23 -24.91 10.39
N PHE A 574 -1.41 -23.81 9.66
CA PHE A 574 -1.28 -23.71 8.21
C PHE A 574 -2.11 -24.77 7.46
N SER A 575 -3.37 -24.92 7.86
CA SER A 575 -4.28 -25.97 7.35
C SER A 575 -5.73 -25.58 7.37
N PHE A 576 -6.52 -26.18 6.47
CA PHE A 576 -7.98 -26.08 6.55
C PHE A 576 -8.52 -26.80 7.79
N ILE A 577 -9.53 -26.19 8.39
CA ILE A 577 -10.28 -26.77 9.50
C ILE A 577 -11.77 -26.82 9.15
N PRO A 578 -12.51 -27.80 9.69
CA PRO A 578 -13.95 -27.84 9.50
C PRO A 578 -14.63 -26.63 10.16
N VAL A 579 -15.76 -26.19 9.60
CA VAL A 579 -16.60 -25.18 10.26
C VAL A 579 -17.22 -25.76 11.53
N GLU A 580 -17.62 -27.04 11.50
CA GLU A 580 -18.18 -27.76 12.66
C GLU A 580 -17.09 -28.16 13.66
N VAL A 581 -17.41 -28.09 14.92
CA VAL A 581 -16.59 -28.66 16.01
C VAL A 581 -17.21 -29.98 16.45
N GLU A 582 -16.41 -31.06 16.47
CA GLU A 582 -16.80 -32.37 16.93
C GLU A 582 -17.10 -32.41 18.46
#